data_d1b3f20719a746641ebac2e30e10ec8f
#
_entry.id   d1b3f20719a746641ebac2e30e10ec8f
#
_cell.length_a   1.000
_cell.length_b   1.000
_cell.length_c   1.000
_cell.angle_alpha   90.00
_cell.angle_beta   90.00
_cell.angle_gamma   90.00
#
_symmetry.space_group_name_H-M   'P 1'
#
loop_
_entity.id
_entity.type
_entity.pdbx_description
1 polymer ?
#
loop_
_entity_poly.entity_id
_entity_poly.type
_entity_poly.pdbx_seq_one_letter_code
_entity_poly.pdbx_strand_id
1 'polypeptide(L)' 'MRGDGIPRLAEPLSRSELRVLRYLPTHLSAPEIAGELSVSLSTVKTHMRNLYAKLGGHSRAEAVERARALGLLAPSAHL' A
#
# COMPACT_ATOMS: atom_id res chain seq x y z
N MET A 1 19.08 -12.37 -13.47
CA MET A 1 18.57 -12.39 -13.43
C MET A 1 17.67 -12.32 -12.86
N ARG A 2 17.33 -12.19 -12.65
CA ARG A 2 16.47 -12.15 -12.14
C ARG A 2 15.42 -12.19 -12.80
N GLY A 3 15.02 -12.06 -13.54
CA GLY A 3 13.92 -12.14 -14.36
C GLY A 3 13.15 -13.37 -14.27
N ASP A 4 12.90 -13.70 -13.17
CA ASP A 4 12.21 -14.94 -12.92
C ASP A 4 10.69 -14.77 -13.01
N GLY A 5 10.19 -13.59 -13.35
CA GLY A 5 8.78 -13.38 -13.48
C GLY A 5 8.06 -13.17 -12.17
N ILE A 6 8.75 -13.18 -11.06
CA ILE A 6 8.15 -12.93 -9.78
C ILE A 6 8.06 -11.43 -9.54
N PRO A 7 6.86 -10.90 -9.20
CA PRO A 7 6.76 -9.46 -8.94
C PRO A 7 7.68 -9.03 -7.81
N ARG A 8 8.28 -7.88 -7.96
CA ARG A 8 9.16 -7.35 -6.96
C ARG A 8 8.98 -5.87 -6.83
N LEU A 9 9.21 -5.38 -5.63
CA LEU A 9 9.25 -3.95 -5.39
C LEU A 9 10.59 -3.41 -5.86
N ALA A 10 10.56 -2.21 -6.42
CA ALA A 10 11.80 -1.50 -6.73
C ALA A 10 12.57 -1.20 -5.45
N GLU A 11 11.84 -0.92 -4.38
CA GLU A 11 12.40 -0.67 -3.07
C GLU A 11 11.50 -1.27 -2.03
N PRO A 12 12.05 -1.72 -0.91
CA PRO A 12 11.19 -2.22 0.16
C PRO A 12 10.34 -1.11 0.76
N LEU A 13 9.18 -1.47 1.26
CA LEU A 13 8.32 -0.51 1.92
C LEU A 13 8.86 -0.22 3.32
N SER A 14 8.77 1.03 3.72
CA SER A 14 9.11 1.40 5.08
C SER A 14 8.02 0.91 6.02
N ARG A 15 8.32 0.91 7.33
CA ARG A 15 7.34 0.52 8.32
C ARG A 15 6.11 1.43 8.26
N SER A 16 6.33 2.72 8.09
CA SER A 16 5.22 3.67 7.98
C SER A 16 4.37 3.40 6.77
N GLU A 17 5.01 3.07 5.65
CA GLU A 17 4.27 2.74 4.44
C GLU A 17 3.46 1.47 4.62
N LEU A 18 4.03 0.48 5.30
CA LEU A 18 3.30 -0.75 5.56
C LEU A 18 2.09 -0.50 6.44
N ARG A 19 2.21 0.41 7.41
CA ARG A 19 1.08 0.74 8.28
C ARG A 19 -0.05 1.38 7.50
N VAL A 20 0.28 2.29 6.59
CA VAL A 20 -0.73 2.90 5.73
C VAL A 20 -1.33 1.86 4.80
N LEU A 21 -0.49 0.98 4.25
CA LEU A 21 -0.96 -0.03 3.32
C LEU A 21 -2.05 -0.90 3.92
N ARG A 22 -1.98 -1.20 5.20
CA ARG A 22 -2.98 -2.03 5.86
C ARG A 22 -4.38 -1.44 5.81
N TYR A 23 -4.48 -0.13 5.69
CA TYR A 23 -5.77 0.55 5.65
C TYR A 23 -6.27 0.77 4.23
N LEU A 24 -5.43 0.57 3.22
CA LEU A 24 -5.84 0.82 1.84
C LEU A 24 -7.00 -0.06 1.37
N PRO A 25 -7.08 -1.34 1.78
CA PRO A 25 -8.23 -2.16 1.38
C PRO A 25 -9.51 -1.85 2.14
N THR A 26 -9.46 -0.94 3.10
CA THR A 26 -10.64 -0.58 3.88
C THR A 26 -11.39 0.54 3.21
N HIS A 27 -12.50 0.95 3.82
CA HIS A 27 -13.29 2.07 3.34
C HIS A 27 -12.81 3.41 3.91
N LEU A 28 -11.76 3.39 4.71
CA LEU A 28 -11.30 4.60 5.38
C LEU A 28 -10.69 5.57 4.38
N SER A 29 -11.05 6.83 4.51
CA SER A 29 -10.44 7.89 3.72
C SER A 29 -9.07 8.23 4.28
N ALA A 30 -8.28 9.00 3.50
CA ALA A 30 -6.96 9.41 3.98
C ALA A 30 -7.03 10.16 5.31
N PRO A 31 -7.97 11.12 5.51
CA PRO A 31 -8.06 11.75 6.83
C PRO A 31 -8.40 10.76 7.94
N GLU A 32 -9.24 9.78 7.65
CA GLU A 32 -9.58 8.77 8.65
C GLU A 32 -8.39 7.88 8.98
N ILE A 33 -7.61 7.51 7.96
CA ILE A 33 -6.38 6.76 8.20
C ILE A 33 -5.41 7.57 9.05
N ALA A 34 -5.31 8.87 8.77
CA ALA A 34 -4.45 9.74 9.57
C ALA A 34 -4.85 9.70 11.04
N GLY A 35 -6.17 9.73 11.29
CA GLY A 35 -6.67 9.64 12.65
C GLY A 35 -6.31 8.31 13.30
N GLU A 36 -6.46 7.22 12.56
CA GLU A 36 -6.15 5.90 13.08
C GLU A 36 -4.68 5.77 13.45
N LEU A 37 -3.81 6.37 12.65
CA LEU A 37 -2.37 6.27 12.86
C LEU A 37 -1.82 7.38 13.72
N SER A 38 -2.65 8.34 14.11
CA SER A 38 -2.24 9.49 14.92
C SER A 38 -1.14 10.30 14.23
N VAL A 39 -1.31 10.52 12.95
CA VAL A 39 -0.38 11.34 12.16
C VAL A 39 -1.19 12.36 11.38
N SER A 40 -0.50 13.31 10.75
CA SER A 40 -1.18 14.34 9.97
C SER A 40 -1.64 13.75 8.63
N LEU A 41 -2.64 14.41 8.05
CA LEU A 41 -3.12 14.03 6.73
C LEU A 41 -2.01 14.13 5.68
N SER A 42 -1.18 15.17 5.76
CA SER A 42 -0.12 15.30 4.78
C SER A 42 0.90 14.17 4.90
N THR A 43 1.13 13.68 6.11
CA THR A 43 2.00 12.52 6.30
C THR A 43 1.42 11.28 5.60
N VAL A 44 0.12 11.05 5.79
CA VAL A 44 -0.53 9.91 5.13
C VAL A 44 -0.45 10.05 3.61
N LYS A 45 -0.72 11.24 3.10
CA LYS A 45 -0.67 11.45 1.66
C LYS A 45 0.72 11.22 1.10
N THR A 46 1.75 11.63 1.84
CA THR A 46 3.12 11.39 1.41
C THR A 46 3.41 9.89 1.37
N HIS A 47 3.00 9.18 2.41
CA HIS A 47 3.20 7.73 2.41
C HIS A 47 2.44 7.05 1.30
N MET A 48 1.21 7.49 1.01
CA MET A 48 0.44 6.91 -0.07
C MET A 48 1.10 7.14 -1.42
N ARG A 49 1.62 8.35 -1.65
CA ARG A 49 2.32 8.64 -2.90
C ARG A 49 3.52 7.72 -3.07
N ASN A 50 4.30 7.56 -2.01
CA ASN A 50 5.48 6.71 -2.05
C ASN A 50 5.09 5.25 -2.24
N LEU A 51 4.03 4.82 -1.58
CA LEU A 51 3.50 3.47 -1.75
C LEU A 51 3.13 3.20 -3.19
N TYR A 52 2.37 4.10 -3.78
CA TYR A 52 1.91 3.92 -5.15
C TYR A 52 3.10 3.82 -6.10
N ALA A 53 4.10 4.68 -5.89
CA ALA A 53 5.29 4.65 -6.73
C ALA A 53 6.03 3.33 -6.59
N LYS A 54 6.18 2.85 -5.37
CA LYS A 54 6.91 1.62 -5.12
C LYS A 54 6.16 0.39 -5.62
N LEU A 55 4.83 0.41 -5.50
CA LEU A 55 4.01 -0.72 -5.94
C LEU A 55 3.73 -0.68 -7.45
N GLY A 56 3.93 0.47 -8.06
CA GLY A 56 3.65 0.62 -9.48
C GLY A 56 2.19 0.83 -9.79
N GLY A 57 1.40 1.28 -8.81
CA GLY A 57 -0.01 1.53 -9.02
C GLY A 57 -0.30 2.99 -9.24
N HIS A 58 -1.38 3.28 -9.94
CA HIS A 58 -1.78 4.64 -10.24
C HIS A 58 -3.03 5.06 -9.46
N SER A 59 -3.59 4.16 -8.70
CA SER A 59 -4.77 4.43 -7.90
C SER A 59 -4.71 3.57 -6.64
N ARG A 60 -5.59 3.90 -5.70
CA ARG A 60 -5.67 3.12 -4.46
C ARG A 60 -6.01 1.67 -4.75
N ALA A 61 -6.97 1.44 -5.66
CA ALA A 61 -7.37 0.09 -5.99
C ALA A 61 -6.23 -0.70 -6.63
N GLU A 62 -5.50 -0.06 -7.55
CA GLU A 62 -4.35 -0.71 -8.17
C GLU A 62 -3.27 -1.03 -7.16
N ALA A 63 -3.02 -0.10 -6.24
CA ALA A 63 -2.01 -0.34 -5.21
C ALA A 63 -2.37 -1.55 -4.36
N VAL A 64 -3.65 -1.70 -4.02
CA VAL A 64 -4.10 -2.85 -3.25
C VAL A 64 -3.90 -4.14 -4.03
N GLU A 65 -4.24 -4.14 -5.31
CA GLU A 65 -4.05 -5.33 -6.14
C GLU A 65 -2.58 -5.70 -6.27
N ARG A 66 -1.74 -4.71 -6.48
CA ARG A 66 -0.30 -4.95 -6.56
C ARG A 66 0.24 -5.51 -5.26
N ALA A 67 -0.22 -4.95 -4.13
CA ALA A 67 0.25 -5.41 -2.82
C ALA A 67 -0.17 -6.86 -2.58
N ARG A 68 -1.36 -7.24 -3.02
CA ARG A 68 -1.79 -8.64 -2.90
C ARG A 68 -0.93 -9.55 -3.76
N ALA A 69 -0.63 -9.12 -4.99
CA ALA A 69 0.20 -9.91 -5.88
C ALA A 69 1.59 -10.11 -5.32
N LEU A 70 2.08 -9.14 -4.56
CA LEU A 70 3.41 -9.22 -3.96
C LEU A 70 3.41 -9.91 -2.60
N GLY A 71 2.24 -10.33 -2.11
CA GLY A 71 2.15 -10.99 -0.82
C GLY A 71 2.21 -10.06 0.36
N LEU A 72 2.06 -8.76 0.14
CA LEU A 72 2.10 -7.78 1.22
C LEU A 72 0.77 -7.62 1.92
N LEU A 73 -0.31 -8.03 1.28
CA LEU A 73 -1.64 -8.05 1.86
C LEU A 73 -2.22 -9.43 1.68
N ALA A 74 -3.07 -9.81 2.60
CA ALA A 74 -3.76 -11.07 2.50
C ALA A 74 -4.66 -11.06 1.26
N PRO A 75 -4.85 -12.20 0.60
CA PRO A 75 -5.78 -12.25 -0.51
C PRO A 75 -7.20 -12.00 -0.03
N SER A 76 -8.06 -11.60 -0.96
CA SER A 76 -9.45 -11.41 -0.62
C SER A 76 -10.01 -12.68 -0.05
N ALA A 77 -10.58 -12.56 1.13
CA ALA A 77 -11.01 -13.73 1.85
C ALA A 77 -12.50 -13.88 1.78
N HIS A 78 -13.05 -13.81 0.63
CA HIS A 78 -14.46 -14.11 0.58
C HIS A 78 -14.65 -15.39 -0.18
N LEU A 79 -15.59 -16.03 0.23
CA LEU A 79 -15.85 -17.38 -0.26
C LEU A 79 -17.15 -17.41 -1.00
#